data_88251c6966b829edac875c25a66e0597
#
_entry.id   88251c6966b829edac875c25a66e0597
#
_cell.length_a   1.000
_cell.length_b   1.000
_cell.length_c   1.000
_cell.angle_alpha   90.00
_cell.angle_beta   90.00
_cell.angle_gamma   90.00
#
_symmetry.space_group_name_H-M   'P 1'
#
loop_
_entity.id
_entity.type
_entity.pdbx_description
1 polymer ?
#
loop_
_entity_poly.entity_id
_entity_poly.type
_entity_poly.pdbx_seq_one_letter_code
_entity_poly.pdbx_strand_id
1 'polypeptide(L)'
;YILYAVYILFMAVVFYKFGGAIANEFARAEIGGDWWFNGLRYSFYNLVVVAVVLYTVRDLKTRKEAVLCGIISGIFGIIPAVLLLLVMGCNFTAAIQAEIPVAVVFEELNMLWLYILFESVLLGTLIATGTGFIKAVDDRVEIAYKRAKGYVPRWVRPAIAVGLTALGVVVSTFGLIPLIAQGYGIICWGFFLFFALPMLTIGLYKINSHDPDAEIEAEMYNEN
;
A
#
# COMPACT_ATOMS: atom_id res chain seq x y z
N TYR A 1 -7.60 -10.53 8.96
CA TYR A 1 -7.03 -11.76 9.56
C TYR A 1 -7.07 -12.95 8.59
N ILE A 2 -8.20 -13.19 7.88
CA ILE A 2 -8.32 -14.31 6.92
C ILE A 2 -7.26 -14.23 5.81
N LEU A 3 -7.03 -13.04 5.24
CA LEU A 3 -6.00 -12.83 4.23
C LEU A 3 -4.62 -13.30 4.73
N TYR A 4 -4.23 -12.88 5.94
CA TYR A 4 -2.94 -13.28 6.51
C TYR A 4 -2.83 -14.78 6.74
N ALA A 5 -3.91 -15.43 7.18
CA ALA A 5 -3.92 -16.88 7.38
C ALA A 5 -3.74 -17.63 6.06
N VAL A 6 -4.48 -17.24 5.01
CA VAL A 6 -4.35 -17.84 3.67
C VAL A 6 -2.97 -17.54 3.07
N TYR A 7 -2.45 -16.34 3.27
CA TYR A 7 -1.13 -15.94 2.81
C TYR A 7 -0.02 -16.78 3.49
N ILE A 8 -0.07 -16.93 4.81
CA ILE A 8 0.88 -17.76 5.57
C ILE A 8 0.81 -19.22 5.12
N LEU A 9 -0.41 -19.75 4.93
CA LEU A 9 -0.60 -21.10 4.42
C LEU A 9 0.04 -21.29 3.04
N PHE A 10 -0.21 -20.35 2.13
CA PHE A 10 0.40 -20.35 0.80
C PHE A 10 1.93 -20.35 0.88
N MET A 11 2.50 -19.41 1.68
CA MET A 11 3.95 -19.33 1.89
C MET A 11 4.53 -20.65 2.44
N ALA A 12 3.89 -21.23 3.45
CA ALA A 12 4.34 -22.48 4.07
C ALA A 12 4.37 -23.63 3.05
N VAL A 13 3.33 -23.76 2.23
CA VAL A 13 3.26 -24.79 1.18
C VAL A 13 4.34 -24.60 0.12
N VAL A 14 4.57 -23.37 -0.35
CA VAL A 14 5.60 -23.08 -1.35
C VAL A 14 6.99 -23.35 -0.81
N PHE A 15 7.32 -22.87 0.39
CA PHE A 15 8.63 -23.12 1.01
C PHE A 15 8.87 -24.59 1.29
N TYR A 16 7.84 -25.32 1.71
CA TYR A 16 7.95 -26.77 1.91
C TYR A 16 8.26 -27.50 0.61
N LYS A 17 7.58 -27.13 -0.50
CA LYS A 17 7.72 -27.83 -1.79
C LYS A 17 8.95 -27.37 -2.59
N PHE A 18 9.25 -26.08 -2.58
CA PHE A 18 10.26 -25.47 -3.46
C PHE A 18 11.40 -24.77 -2.71
N GLY A 19 11.52 -24.91 -1.40
CA GLY A 19 12.52 -24.20 -0.60
C GLY A 19 13.97 -24.36 -1.11
N GLY A 20 14.33 -25.57 -1.58
CA GLY A 20 15.65 -25.81 -2.17
C GLY A 20 15.87 -25.09 -3.51
N ALA A 21 14.84 -25.05 -4.37
CA ALA A 21 14.90 -24.32 -5.65
C ALA A 21 15.03 -22.81 -5.43
N ILE A 22 14.22 -22.28 -4.51
CA ILE A 22 14.25 -20.88 -4.10
C ILE A 22 15.64 -20.49 -3.58
N ALA A 23 16.20 -21.29 -2.65
CA ALA A 23 17.54 -21.03 -2.10
C ALA A 23 18.63 -21.02 -3.18
N ASN A 24 18.56 -21.95 -4.14
CA ASN A 24 19.52 -22.02 -5.25
C ASN A 24 19.40 -20.84 -6.21
N GLU A 25 18.17 -20.37 -6.47
CA GLU A 25 17.93 -19.21 -7.34
C GLU A 25 18.50 -17.94 -6.70
N PHE A 26 18.21 -17.68 -5.45
CA PHE A 26 18.75 -16.52 -4.75
C PHE A 26 20.27 -16.59 -4.50
N ALA A 27 20.84 -17.78 -4.35
CA ALA A 27 22.30 -17.93 -4.24
C ALA A 27 23.03 -17.56 -5.53
N ARG A 28 22.36 -17.61 -6.68
CA ARG A 28 22.89 -17.24 -7.99
C ARG A 28 22.56 -15.81 -8.39
N ALA A 29 21.66 -15.16 -7.64
CA ALA A 29 21.23 -13.81 -7.96
C ALA A 29 22.37 -12.81 -7.80
N GLU A 30 22.57 -12.00 -8.81
CA GLU A 30 23.50 -10.88 -8.76
C GLU A 30 22.75 -9.60 -8.36
N ILE A 31 23.36 -8.82 -7.48
CA ILE A 31 22.79 -7.53 -7.06
C ILE A 31 23.07 -6.51 -8.16
N GLY A 32 22.02 -6.09 -8.86
CA GLY A 32 22.10 -5.04 -9.87
C GLY A 32 22.55 -3.68 -9.28
N GLY A 33 23.27 -2.86 -10.06
CA GLY A 33 23.80 -1.58 -9.60
C GLY A 33 22.76 -0.57 -9.14
N ASP A 34 21.52 -0.67 -9.67
CA ASP A 34 20.43 0.27 -9.40
C ASP A 34 19.45 -0.18 -8.29
N TRP A 35 19.83 -1.20 -7.53
CA TRP A 35 18.94 -1.78 -6.50
C TRP A 35 18.44 -0.75 -5.47
N TRP A 36 19.30 0.17 -5.04
CA TRP A 36 18.97 1.21 -4.08
C TRP A 36 17.97 2.23 -4.65
N PHE A 37 18.13 2.62 -5.93
CA PHE A 37 17.22 3.55 -6.59
C PHE A 37 15.85 2.92 -6.82
N ASN A 38 15.82 1.66 -7.25
CA ASN A 38 14.58 0.90 -7.40
C ASN A 38 13.88 0.67 -6.05
N GLY A 39 14.64 0.41 -4.98
CA GLY A 39 14.10 0.32 -3.62
C GLY A 39 13.50 1.64 -3.14
N LEU A 40 14.16 2.77 -3.39
CA LEU A 40 13.65 4.10 -3.09
C LEU A 40 12.36 4.40 -3.87
N ARG A 41 12.34 4.10 -5.16
CA ARG A 41 11.17 4.24 -6.02
C ARG A 41 10.01 3.37 -5.55
N TYR A 42 10.27 2.14 -5.13
CA TYR A 42 9.26 1.25 -4.53
C TYR A 42 8.68 1.85 -3.24
N SER A 43 9.51 2.44 -2.39
CA SER A 43 9.05 3.12 -1.18
C SER A 43 8.10 4.27 -1.50
N PHE A 44 8.37 5.05 -2.54
CA PHE A 44 7.50 6.15 -2.96
C PHE A 44 6.14 5.67 -3.50
N TYR A 45 6.07 4.50 -4.15
CA TYR A 45 4.79 3.91 -4.53
C TYR A 45 3.91 3.62 -3.32
N ASN A 46 4.50 3.16 -2.22
CA ASN A 46 3.78 2.85 -1.00
C ASN A 46 3.37 4.10 -0.21
N LEU A 47 4.07 5.23 -0.35
CA LEU A 47 3.70 6.48 0.32
C LEU A 47 2.33 7.03 -0.09
N VAL A 48 1.83 6.70 -1.27
CA VAL A 48 0.49 7.11 -1.71
C VAL A 48 -0.59 6.61 -0.76
N VAL A 49 -0.39 5.42 -0.16
CA VAL A 49 -1.33 4.83 0.81
C VAL A 49 -1.38 5.63 2.12
N VAL A 50 -0.32 6.36 2.47
CA VAL A 50 -0.27 7.18 3.69
C VAL A 50 -1.42 8.18 3.72
N ALA A 51 -1.79 8.77 2.58
CA ALA A 51 -2.91 9.71 2.52
C ALA A 51 -4.26 9.09 2.94
N VAL A 52 -4.43 7.78 2.78
CA VAL A 52 -5.63 7.03 3.22
C VAL A 52 -5.54 6.67 4.70
N VAL A 53 -4.33 6.35 5.18
CA VAL A 53 -4.09 5.88 6.56
C VAL A 53 -4.05 7.04 7.56
N LEU A 54 -3.83 8.28 7.13
CA LEU A 54 -3.74 9.45 8.03
C LEU A 54 -4.95 9.61 8.98
N TYR A 55 -6.13 9.14 8.59
CA TYR A 55 -7.29 9.14 9.48
C TYR A 55 -7.17 8.18 10.66
N THR A 56 -6.43 7.09 10.49
CA THR A 56 -6.26 6.06 11.53
C THR A 56 -5.27 6.49 12.61
N VAL A 57 -4.39 7.45 12.31
CA VAL A 57 -3.37 7.96 13.24
C VAL A 57 -3.83 9.19 14.04
N ARG A 58 -5.09 9.63 13.88
CA ARG A 58 -5.64 10.80 14.60
C ARG A 58 -5.64 10.64 16.14
N ASP A 59 -5.69 9.40 16.61
CA ASP A 59 -5.78 9.08 18.02
C ASP A 59 -4.39 8.95 18.69
N LEU A 60 -3.30 9.08 17.93
CA LEU A 60 -1.94 9.07 18.48
C LEU A 60 -1.67 10.39 19.20
N LYS A 61 -1.38 10.29 20.50
CA LYS A 61 -1.23 11.46 21.38
C LYS A 61 0.23 11.92 21.52
N THR A 62 1.19 11.03 21.32
CA THR A 62 2.60 11.37 21.55
C THR A 62 3.47 11.11 20.32
N ARG A 63 4.55 11.89 20.19
CA ARG A 63 5.56 11.72 19.14
C ARG A 63 6.19 10.32 19.16
N LYS A 64 6.41 9.76 20.35
CA LYS A 64 6.98 8.40 20.51
C LYS A 64 6.03 7.34 19.96
N GLU A 65 4.73 7.44 20.23
CA GLU A 65 3.72 6.55 19.68
C GLU A 65 3.67 6.64 18.15
N ALA A 66 3.68 7.85 17.59
CA ALA A 66 3.66 8.05 16.14
C ALA A 66 4.88 7.42 15.46
N VAL A 67 6.08 7.63 15.98
CA VAL A 67 7.31 7.04 15.45
C VAL A 67 7.29 5.51 15.57
N LEU A 68 6.90 4.98 16.73
CA LEU A 68 6.83 3.54 16.96
C LEU A 68 5.80 2.88 16.04
N CYS A 69 4.61 3.46 15.91
CA CYS A 69 3.58 2.99 14.97
C CYS A 69 4.09 3.01 13.53
N GLY A 70 4.80 4.06 13.11
CA GLY A 70 5.39 4.16 11.78
C GLY A 70 6.42 3.04 11.51
N ILE A 71 7.34 2.81 12.43
CA ILE A 71 8.35 1.74 12.32
C ILE A 71 7.69 0.37 12.26
N ILE A 72 6.79 0.07 13.19
CA ILE A 72 6.08 -1.22 13.24
C ILE A 72 5.27 -1.44 11.97
N SER A 73 4.51 -0.44 11.51
CA SER A 73 3.72 -0.53 10.28
C SER A 73 4.60 -0.75 9.05
N GLY A 74 5.77 -0.10 8.98
CA GLY A 74 6.74 -0.31 7.91
C GLY A 74 7.28 -1.74 7.87
N ILE A 75 7.66 -2.28 9.03
CA ILE A 75 8.15 -3.67 9.14
C ILE A 75 7.04 -4.66 8.74
N PHE A 76 5.84 -4.52 9.31
CA PHE A 76 4.71 -5.40 8.97
C PHE A 76 4.26 -5.26 7.52
N GLY A 77 4.40 -4.09 6.91
CA GLY A 77 4.06 -3.85 5.52
C GLY A 77 5.05 -4.48 4.53
N ILE A 78 6.36 -4.48 4.84
CA ILE A 78 7.37 -4.99 3.92
C ILE A 78 7.53 -6.53 3.98
N ILE A 79 7.30 -7.15 5.12
CA ILE A 79 7.46 -8.60 5.30
C ILE A 79 6.67 -9.40 4.26
N PRO A 80 5.35 -9.16 4.04
CA PRO A 80 4.60 -9.87 3.01
C PRO A 80 5.19 -9.71 1.61
N ALA A 81 5.64 -8.49 1.25
CA ALA A 81 6.23 -8.23 -0.05
C ALA A 81 7.54 -9.01 -0.26
N VAL A 82 8.41 -9.05 0.74
CA VAL A 82 9.65 -9.83 0.70
C VAL A 82 9.36 -11.33 0.59
N LEU A 83 8.42 -11.83 1.38
CA LEU A 83 8.03 -13.24 1.32
C LEU A 83 7.46 -13.60 -0.06
N LEU A 84 6.64 -12.73 -0.67
CA LEU A 84 6.11 -12.94 -2.01
C LEU A 84 7.22 -12.97 -3.06
N LEU A 85 8.20 -12.07 -2.96
CA LEU A 85 9.38 -12.08 -3.83
C LEU A 85 10.15 -13.40 -3.70
N LEU A 86 10.35 -13.89 -2.49
CA LEU A 86 11.07 -15.15 -2.25
C LEU A 86 10.37 -16.35 -2.90
N VAL A 87 9.05 -16.46 -2.79
CA VAL A 87 8.33 -17.59 -3.40
C VAL A 87 8.30 -17.56 -4.92
N MET A 88 8.42 -16.38 -5.54
CA MET A 88 8.61 -16.26 -6.99
C MET A 88 9.91 -16.91 -7.47
N GLY A 89 10.89 -17.09 -6.58
CA GLY A 89 12.13 -17.82 -6.85
C GLY A 89 11.94 -19.30 -7.16
N CYS A 90 10.73 -19.87 -7.03
CA CYS A 90 10.45 -21.24 -7.49
C CYS A 90 10.58 -21.38 -9.03
N ASN A 91 10.22 -20.33 -9.78
CA ASN A 91 10.43 -20.20 -11.23
C ASN A 91 10.54 -18.70 -11.58
N PHE A 92 11.67 -18.09 -11.19
CA PHE A 92 11.85 -16.65 -11.30
C PHE A 92 11.79 -16.14 -12.74
N THR A 93 12.37 -16.88 -13.68
CA THR A 93 12.38 -16.50 -15.10
C THR A 93 10.97 -16.41 -15.69
N ALA A 94 10.09 -17.34 -15.37
CA ALA A 94 8.71 -17.29 -15.82
C ALA A 94 7.92 -16.20 -15.05
N ALA A 95 8.16 -16.05 -13.76
CA ALA A 95 7.47 -15.07 -12.92
C ALA A 95 7.70 -13.62 -13.37
N ILE A 96 8.92 -13.24 -13.78
CA ILE A 96 9.23 -11.87 -14.25
C ILE A 96 8.63 -11.55 -15.62
N GLN A 97 8.26 -12.56 -16.41
CA GLN A 97 7.62 -12.38 -17.72
C GLN A 97 6.11 -12.41 -17.66
N ALA A 98 5.54 -12.90 -16.58
CA ALA A 98 4.10 -13.03 -16.42
C ALA A 98 3.44 -11.69 -16.03
N GLU A 99 2.22 -11.45 -16.56
CA GLU A 99 1.41 -10.29 -16.11
C GLU A 99 1.06 -10.36 -14.62
N ILE A 100 0.85 -11.58 -14.11
CA ILE A 100 0.55 -11.86 -12.71
C ILE A 100 1.58 -12.88 -12.21
N PRO A 101 2.72 -12.43 -11.69
CA PRO A 101 3.83 -13.31 -11.29
C PRO A 101 3.44 -14.41 -10.29
N VAL A 102 2.52 -14.13 -9.38
CA VAL A 102 2.06 -15.10 -8.39
C VAL A 102 1.28 -16.26 -9.01
N ALA A 103 0.64 -16.07 -10.18
CA ALA A 103 -0.07 -17.14 -10.88
C ALA A 103 0.88 -18.27 -11.30
N VAL A 104 2.10 -17.93 -11.72
CA VAL A 104 3.15 -18.90 -12.07
C VAL A 104 3.47 -19.81 -10.90
N VAL A 105 3.53 -19.25 -9.68
CA VAL A 105 3.78 -20.04 -8.47
C VAL A 105 2.66 -21.06 -8.22
N PHE A 106 1.41 -20.68 -8.47
CA PHE A 106 0.28 -21.60 -8.35
C PHE A 106 0.24 -22.67 -9.44
N GLU A 107 0.66 -22.35 -10.66
CA GLU A 107 0.83 -23.34 -11.75
C GLU A 107 1.86 -24.39 -11.35
N GLU A 108 3.02 -23.99 -10.82
CA GLU A 108 4.06 -24.91 -10.32
C GLU A 108 3.60 -25.73 -9.11
N LEU A 109 2.76 -25.15 -8.25
CA LEU A 109 2.17 -25.88 -7.12
C LEU A 109 1.20 -26.96 -7.56
N ASN A 110 0.48 -26.74 -8.66
CA ASN A 110 -0.60 -27.61 -9.17
C ASN A 110 -1.69 -27.89 -8.10
N MET A 111 -2.06 -26.85 -7.32
CA MET A 111 -3.02 -26.93 -6.22
C MET A 111 -4.18 -25.96 -6.46
N LEU A 112 -5.14 -26.37 -7.30
CA LEU A 112 -6.26 -25.52 -7.73
C LEU A 112 -7.09 -24.95 -6.55
N TRP A 113 -7.32 -25.75 -5.50
CA TRP A 113 -8.10 -25.30 -4.35
C TRP A 113 -7.41 -24.13 -3.61
N LEU A 114 -6.08 -24.18 -3.49
CA LEU A 114 -5.31 -23.13 -2.83
C LEU A 114 -5.29 -21.86 -3.69
N TYR A 115 -5.20 -22.01 -5.01
CA TYR A 115 -5.30 -20.91 -5.96
C TYR A 115 -6.67 -20.21 -5.85
N ILE A 116 -7.78 -20.94 -5.90
CA ILE A 116 -9.13 -20.37 -5.77
C ILE A 116 -9.30 -19.66 -4.43
N LEU A 117 -8.82 -20.27 -3.35
CA LEU A 117 -8.88 -19.68 -2.02
C LEU A 117 -8.10 -18.36 -1.96
N PHE A 118 -6.87 -18.35 -2.47
CA PHE A 118 -6.00 -17.16 -2.51
C PHE A 118 -6.64 -16.05 -3.35
N GLU A 119 -7.07 -16.34 -4.56
CA GLU A 119 -7.71 -15.37 -5.48
C GLU A 119 -9.00 -14.79 -4.89
N SER A 120 -9.81 -15.61 -4.24
CA SER A 120 -11.05 -15.14 -3.58
C SER A 120 -10.75 -14.13 -2.46
N VAL A 121 -9.73 -14.39 -1.67
CA VAL A 121 -9.31 -13.48 -0.59
C VAL A 121 -8.63 -12.24 -1.15
N LEU A 122 -7.81 -12.38 -2.20
CA LEU A 122 -7.19 -11.27 -2.91
C LEU A 122 -8.25 -10.33 -3.50
N LEU A 123 -9.26 -10.88 -4.18
CA LEU A 123 -10.37 -10.10 -4.73
C LEU A 123 -11.10 -9.32 -3.63
N GLY A 124 -11.40 -9.97 -2.50
CA GLY A 124 -12.01 -9.30 -1.35
C GLY A 124 -11.15 -8.13 -0.83
N THR A 125 -9.84 -8.30 -0.80
CA THR A 125 -8.90 -7.26 -0.38
C THR A 125 -8.83 -6.10 -1.37
N LEU A 126 -8.85 -6.39 -2.68
CA LEU A 126 -8.87 -5.36 -3.72
C LEU A 126 -10.17 -4.53 -3.65
N ILE A 127 -11.32 -5.17 -3.43
CA ILE A 127 -12.59 -4.46 -3.24
C ILE A 127 -12.53 -3.58 -1.98
N ALA A 128 -12.01 -4.10 -0.86
CA ALA A 128 -11.87 -3.34 0.38
C ALA A 128 -10.94 -2.13 0.20
N THR A 129 -9.82 -2.30 -0.48
CA THR A 129 -8.88 -1.22 -0.78
C THR A 129 -9.52 -0.16 -1.68
N GLY A 130 -10.17 -0.58 -2.77
CA GLY A 130 -10.86 0.33 -3.70
C GLY A 130 -11.96 1.14 -3.01
N THR A 131 -12.77 0.51 -2.17
CA THR A 131 -13.79 1.21 -1.37
C THR A 131 -13.16 2.18 -0.37
N GLY A 132 -12.01 1.84 0.20
CA GLY A 132 -11.23 2.73 1.07
C GLY A 132 -10.77 4.01 0.35
N PHE A 133 -10.27 3.89 -0.86
CA PHE A 133 -9.88 5.05 -1.69
C PHE A 133 -11.10 5.92 -2.05
N ILE A 134 -12.22 5.30 -2.47
CA ILE A 134 -13.45 6.03 -2.77
C ILE A 134 -13.92 6.80 -1.53
N LYS A 135 -13.93 6.15 -0.35
CA LYS A 135 -14.27 6.78 0.90
C LYS A 135 -13.36 7.95 1.25
N ALA A 136 -12.06 7.81 1.06
CA ALA A 136 -11.11 8.88 1.34
C ALA A 136 -11.35 10.13 0.47
N VAL A 137 -11.78 9.97 -0.78
CA VAL A 137 -12.18 11.08 -1.66
C VAL A 137 -13.52 11.66 -1.20
N ASP A 138 -14.50 10.80 -0.89
CA ASP A 138 -15.82 11.20 -0.43
C ASP A 138 -15.75 12.08 0.83
N ASP A 139 -14.96 11.66 1.83
CA ASP A 139 -14.78 12.41 3.07
C ASP A 139 -14.17 13.80 2.83
N ARG A 140 -13.22 13.93 1.88
CA ARG A 140 -12.63 15.23 1.51
C ARG A 140 -13.62 16.14 0.81
N VAL A 141 -14.38 15.59 -0.12
CA VAL A 141 -15.42 16.33 -0.84
C VAL A 141 -16.54 16.76 0.13
N GLU A 142 -16.94 15.88 1.06
CA GLU A 142 -17.91 16.22 2.10
C GLU A 142 -17.47 17.41 2.95
N ILE A 143 -16.21 17.40 3.41
CA ILE A 143 -15.65 18.52 4.19
C ILE A 143 -15.66 19.83 3.37
N ALA A 144 -15.26 19.76 2.10
CA ALA A 144 -15.27 20.92 1.21
C ALA A 144 -16.71 21.48 0.99
N TYR A 145 -17.68 20.59 0.76
CA TYR A 145 -19.08 20.97 0.61
C TYR A 145 -19.67 21.60 1.88
N LYS A 146 -19.40 21.00 3.05
CA LYS A 146 -19.85 21.53 4.35
C LYS A 146 -19.29 22.92 4.61
N ARG A 147 -18.01 23.14 4.28
CA ARG A 147 -17.38 24.48 4.41
C ARG A 147 -17.97 25.52 3.48
N ALA A 148 -18.32 25.12 2.23
CA ALA A 148 -18.80 26.05 1.22
C ALA A 148 -20.30 26.34 1.31
N LYS A 149 -21.11 25.34 1.63
CA LYS A 149 -22.58 25.38 1.55
C LYS A 149 -23.33 25.01 2.83
N GLY A 150 -22.63 24.56 3.87
CA GLY A 150 -23.23 24.12 5.14
C GLY A 150 -23.90 22.75 5.11
N TYR A 151 -24.15 22.17 3.95
CA TYR A 151 -24.79 20.87 3.78
C TYR A 151 -24.20 20.08 2.61
N VAL A 152 -24.40 18.75 2.63
CA VAL A 152 -23.98 17.86 1.53
C VAL A 152 -25.22 17.24 0.88
N PRO A 153 -25.45 17.44 -0.42
CA PRO A 153 -26.54 16.80 -1.13
C PRO A 153 -26.40 15.27 -1.14
N ARG A 154 -27.51 14.56 -0.99
CA ARG A 154 -27.51 13.08 -0.92
C ARG A 154 -26.95 12.37 -2.14
N TRP A 155 -26.94 13.03 -3.31
CA TRP A 155 -26.44 12.46 -4.55
C TRP A 155 -24.92 12.53 -4.69
N VAL A 156 -24.22 13.37 -3.92
CA VAL A 156 -22.76 13.61 -4.05
C VAL A 156 -21.97 12.34 -3.81
N ARG A 157 -22.23 11.63 -2.71
CA ARG A 157 -21.55 10.38 -2.39
C ARG A 157 -21.72 9.29 -3.45
N PRO A 158 -22.95 8.96 -3.90
CA PRO A 158 -23.12 8.01 -5.00
C PRO A 158 -22.45 8.46 -6.30
N ALA A 159 -22.50 9.76 -6.63
CA ALA A 159 -21.87 10.29 -7.82
C ALA A 159 -20.34 10.12 -7.79
N ILE A 160 -19.70 10.36 -6.64
CA ILE A 160 -18.25 10.13 -6.45
C ILE A 160 -17.94 8.64 -6.63
N ALA A 161 -18.69 7.75 -5.97
CA ALA A 161 -18.45 6.32 -6.06
C ALA A 161 -18.58 5.81 -7.50
N VAL A 162 -19.66 6.16 -8.19
CA VAL A 162 -19.88 5.77 -9.59
C VAL A 162 -18.83 6.38 -10.51
N GLY A 163 -18.52 7.68 -10.35
CA GLY A 163 -17.54 8.38 -11.17
C GLY A 163 -16.14 7.80 -11.04
N LEU A 164 -15.68 7.54 -9.81
CA LEU A 164 -14.37 6.94 -9.57
C LEU A 164 -14.30 5.49 -10.05
N THR A 165 -15.37 4.70 -9.87
CA THR A 165 -15.43 3.33 -10.39
C THR A 165 -15.41 3.33 -11.91
N ALA A 166 -16.19 4.17 -12.57
CA ALA A 166 -16.21 4.31 -14.02
C ALA A 166 -14.83 4.75 -14.56
N LEU A 167 -14.18 5.72 -13.89
CA LEU A 167 -12.81 6.12 -14.23
C LEU A 167 -11.84 4.94 -14.09
N GLY A 168 -11.94 4.16 -13.03
CA GLY A 168 -11.14 2.95 -12.83
C GLY A 168 -11.32 1.93 -13.95
N VAL A 169 -12.55 1.70 -14.41
CA VAL A 169 -12.84 0.82 -15.54
C VAL A 169 -12.19 1.34 -16.83
N VAL A 170 -12.32 2.64 -17.12
CA VAL A 170 -11.66 3.25 -18.30
C VAL A 170 -10.14 3.11 -18.20
N VAL A 171 -9.57 3.42 -17.05
CA VAL A 171 -8.12 3.30 -16.84
C VAL A 171 -7.64 1.86 -16.96
N SER A 172 -8.42 0.86 -16.54
CA SER A 172 -8.05 -0.55 -16.65
C SER A 172 -7.90 -1.03 -18.10
N THR A 173 -8.49 -0.34 -19.07
CA THR A 173 -8.36 -0.69 -20.51
C THR A 173 -6.93 -0.49 -21.06
N PHE A 174 -6.09 0.29 -20.37
CA PHE A 174 -4.68 0.47 -20.76
C PHE A 174 -3.80 -0.75 -20.44
N GLY A 175 -4.31 -1.71 -19.68
CA GLY A 175 -3.58 -2.90 -19.24
C GLY A 175 -2.77 -2.66 -17.95
N LEU A 176 -2.50 -3.76 -17.24
CA LEU A 176 -1.86 -3.71 -15.92
C LEU A 176 -0.40 -3.27 -16.01
N ILE A 177 0.38 -3.85 -16.93
CA ILE A 177 1.82 -3.59 -17.05
C ILE A 177 2.12 -2.13 -17.42
N PRO A 178 1.51 -1.53 -18.48
CA PRO A 178 1.73 -0.13 -18.79
C PRO A 178 1.28 0.83 -17.67
N LEU A 179 0.18 0.47 -16.99
CA LEU A 179 -0.34 1.27 -15.90
C LEU A 179 0.64 1.32 -14.71
N ILE A 180 1.23 0.17 -14.36
CA ILE A 180 2.23 0.10 -13.29
C ILE A 180 3.52 0.80 -13.73
N ALA A 181 4.04 0.51 -14.92
CA ALA A 181 5.32 1.02 -15.38
C ALA A 181 5.34 2.55 -15.56
N GLN A 182 4.28 3.12 -16.14
CA GLN A 182 4.20 4.54 -16.49
C GLN A 182 3.31 5.32 -15.52
N GLY A 183 2.10 4.83 -15.22
CA GLY A 183 1.13 5.50 -14.37
C GLY A 183 1.63 5.66 -12.93
N TYR A 184 2.07 4.58 -12.31
CA TYR A 184 2.65 4.66 -10.96
C TYR A 184 3.94 5.48 -10.92
N GLY A 185 4.75 5.46 -12.01
CA GLY A 185 5.94 6.30 -12.10
C GLY A 185 5.62 7.78 -11.96
N ILE A 186 4.63 8.29 -12.69
CA ILE A 186 4.20 9.69 -12.64
C ILE A 186 3.62 10.03 -11.26
N ILE A 187 2.73 9.19 -10.74
CA ILE A 187 2.10 9.38 -9.43
C ILE A 187 3.15 9.38 -8.31
N CYS A 188 4.13 8.49 -8.39
CA CYS A 188 5.24 8.37 -7.45
C CYS A 188 6.03 9.69 -7.35
N TRP A 189 6.47 10.24 -8.48
CA TRP A 189 7.21 11.51 -8.50
C TRP A 189 6.34 12.70 -8.07
N GLY A 190 5.07 12.74 -8.49
CA GLY A 190 4.11 13.73 -8.03
C GLY A 190 3.93 13.68 -6.51
N PHE A 191 3.73 12.49 -5.96
CA PHE A 191 3.56 12.31 -4.52
C PHE A 191 4.83 12.62 -3.73
N PHE A 192 5.99 12.28 -4.26
CA PHE A 192 7.28 12.66 -3.68
C PHE A 192 7.43 14.18 -3.58
N LEU A 193 7.21 14.89 -4.69
CA LEU A 193 7.41 16.34 -4.74
C LEU A 193 6.39 17.12 -3.91
N PHE A 194 5.11 16.73 -3.98
CA PHE A 194 4.03 17.50 -3.35
C PHE A 194 3.67 17.06 -1.93
N PHE A 195 4.07 15.84 -1.53
CA PHE A 195 3.77 15.31 -0.21
C PHE A 195 5.02 14.96 0.59
N ALA A 196 5.86 14.05 0.08
CA ALA A 196 6.99 13.55 0.84
C ALA A 196 8.06 14.63 1.10
N LEU A 197 8.41 15.40 0.08
CA LEU A 197 9.42 16.46 0.19
C LEU A 197 9.00 17.58 1.16
N PRO A 198 7.78 18.15 1.08
CA PRO A 198 7.32 19.13 2.08
C PRO A 198 7.22 18.53 3.48
N MET A 199 6.82 17.27 3.61
CA MET A 199 6.73 16.61 4.91
C MET A 199 8.11 16.41 5.54
N LEU A 200 9.11 16.02 4.75
CA LEU A 200 10.49 15.84 5.20
C LEU A 200 11.25 17.15 5.43
N THR A 201 10.82 18.25 4.83
CA THR A 201 11.45 19.57 4.99
C THR A 201 10.71 20.43 6.00
N ILE A 202 9.52 20.92 5.62
CA ILE A 202 8.70 21.82 6.44
C ILE A 202 8.16 21.09 7.68
N GLY A 203 7.76 19.81 7.52
CA GLY A 203 7.27 18.99 8.63
C GLY A 203 8.34 18.79 9.69
N LEU A 204 9.54 18.36 9.30
CA LEU A 204 10.66 18.18 10.23
C LEU A 204 11.11 19.51 10.85
N TYR A 205 11.12 20.60 10.07
CA TYR A 205 11.43 21.93 10.60
C TYR A 205 10.43 22.35 11.68
N LYS A 206 9.11 22.18 11.42
CA LYS A 206 8.08 22.50 12.42
C LYS A 206 8.20 21.65 13.69
N ILE A 207 8.42 20.35 13.54
CA ILE A 207 8.59 19.44 14.69
C ILE A 207 9.82 19.81 15.53
N ASN A 208 10.88 20.32 14.89
CA ASN A 208 12.11 20.66 15.58
C ASN A 208 12.11 22.09 16.16
N SER A 209 11.27 22.99 15.65
CA SER A 209 11.13 24.37 16.09
C SER A 209 10.00 24.59 17.11
N HIS A 210 9.00 23.69 17.16
CA HIS A 210 7.93 23.68 18.15
C HIS A 210 7.98 22.33 18.86
N ASP A 211 7.80 22.34 20.18
CA ASP A 211 7.64 21.10 20.94
C ASP A 211 6.14 20.72 20.92
N PRO A 212 5.73 19.77 20.06
CA PRO A 212 4.33 19.39 19.95
C PRO A 212 3.81 18.70 21.22
N ASP A 213 4.71 18.10 22.02
CA ASP A 213 4.35 17.42 23.25
C ASP A 213 3.96 18.46 24.31
N ALA A 214 4.58 19.65 24.32
CA ALA A 214 4.20 20.75 25.19
C ALA A 214 2.86 21.41 24.84
N GLU A 215 2.51 21.47 23.52
CA GLU A 215 1.19 21.97 23.09
C GLU A 215 0.07 21.00 23.46
N ILE A 216 0.29 19.69 23.29
CA ILE A 216 -0.68 18.66 23.67
C ILE A 216 -0.89 18.60 25.18
N GLU A 217 0.18 18.73 25.97
CA GLU A 217 0.08 18.82 27.43
C GLU A 217 -0.69 20.07 27.89
N ALA A 218 -0.47 21.20 27.21
CA ALA A 218 -1.20 22.42 27.48
C ALA A 218 -2.70 22.33 27.11
N GLU A 219 -3.05 21.70 26.02
CA GLU A 219 -4.45 21.45 25.64
C GLU A 219 -5.14 20.50 26.63
N MET A 220 -4.48 19.41 27.04
CA MET A 220 -5.04 18.48 28.03
C MET A 220 -5.22 19.13 29.43
N TYR A 221 -4.38 20.09 29.77
CA TYR A 221 -4.52 20.84 31.04
C TYR A 221 -5.67 21.84 31.02
N ASN A 222 -6.01 22.37 29.83
CA ASN A 222 -7.11 23.33 29.65
C ASN A 222 -8.49 22.67 29.49
N GLU A 223 -8.57 21.36 29.21
CA GLU A 223 -9.81 20.60 29.10
C GLU A 223 -10.26 19.97 30.43
N ASN A 224 -9.46 20.04 31.50
CA ASN A 224 -9.80 19.60 32.87
C ASN A 224 -10.08 20.79 33.78
#